data_acd642cc062783a12d12f45fc8835cf7
#
_entry.id   acd642cc062783a12d12f45fc8835cf7
#
_cell.length_a   1.000
_cell.length_b   1.000
_cell.length_c   1.000
_cell.angle_alpha   90.00
_cell.angle_beta   90.00
_cell.angle_gamma   90.00
#
_symmetry.space_group_name_H-M   'P 1'
#
loop_
_entity.id
_entity.type
_entity.pdbx_description
1 polymer ?
#
loop_
_entity_poly.entity_id
_entity_poly.type
_entity_poly.pdbx_seq_one_letter_code
_entity_poly.pdbx_strand_id
1 'polypeptide(L)'
;MSFFDLQWSQPYLFLLLPIIVLPWINHNQEKTIAWGDIVPVDPLSKVIGLTLKTLASIVLASIVLALAGPYEPEKKVERVGEGAEIVLLLDRSRSMDDAFAVKTQAALVSVGNKDSKRRVAKSYLTEFVKKRPDDRFGFVLFSSQAIKLLPLTYNKESVLATINANALGKGLKDTNMSDALIKAAEMFEEQTYRGSRIVLLVSDGGQLLTDDAKKQIKTLYKKMNLTINWIYMSATHGVTLGEGGEDSYLWQD
;
A
#
# COMPACT_ATOMS: atom_id res chain seq x y z
N MET A 1 5.47 3.55 24.23
CA MET A 1 5.64 4.63 23.23
C MET A 1 6.55 5.67 23.87
N SER A 2 7.78 5.77 23.43
CA SER A 2 8.71 6.77 23.96
C SER A 2 8.59 8.04 23.09
N PHE A 3 8.36 9.17 23.72
CA PHE A 3 8.27 10.50 23.09
C PHE A 3 9.57 10.93 22.36
N PHE A 4 10.61 10.11 22.41
CA PHE A 4 11.96 10.43 21.92
C PHE A 4 12.25 10.03 20.47
N ASP A 5 11.33 9.33 19.79
CA ASP A 5 11.55 8.86 18.40
C ASP A 5 10.90 9.77 17.33
N LEU A 6 10.34 10.93 17.72
CA LEU A 6 9.76 11.88 16.77
C LEU A 6 10.86 12.64 16.01
N GLN A 7 10.82 12.54 14.70
CA GLN A 7 11.60 13.40 13.81
C GLN A 7 10.78 14.60 13.37
N TRP A 8 11.46 15.70 13.06
CA TRP A 8 10.84 16.95 12.67
C TRP A 8 11.09 17.20 11.20
N SER A 9 10.03 17.45 10.42
CA SER A 9 10.13 17.72 9.00
C SER A 9 10.89 19.01 8.71
N GLN A 10 10.70 20.02 9.57
CA GLN A 10 11.30 21.35 9.39
C GLN A 10 11.85 21.88 10.73
N PRO A 11 13.00 21.35 11.22
CA PRO A 11 13.53 21.71 12.54
C PRO A 11 13.97 23.17 12.65
N TYR A 12 14.26 23.85 11.53
CA TYR A 12 14.62 25.28 11.52
C TYR A 12 13.47 26.19 11.98
N LEU A 13 12.22 25.73 11.97
CA LEU A 13 11.09 26.51 12.47
C LEU A 13 11.10 26.70 14.00
N PHE A 14 11.89 25.94 14.73
CA PHE A 14 12.11 26.21 16.14
C PHE A 14 12.81 27.58 16.42
N LEU A 15 13.42 28.20 15.40
CA LEU A 15 13.92 29.57 15.49
C LEU A 15 12.78 30.60 15.71
N LEU A 16 11.53 30.22 15.47
CA LEU A 16 10.34 31.03 15.75
C LEU A 16 9.89 30.95 17.22
N LEU A 17 10.48 30.07 18.05
CA LEU A 17 10.14 29.98 19.50
C LEU A 17 10.14 31.29 20.25
N PRO A 18 11.04 32.29 20.00
CA PRO A 18 10.97 33.56 20.65
C PRO A 18 9.66 34.34 20.46
N ILE A 19 8.90 34.01 19.38
CA ILE A 19 7.61 34.66 19.11
C ILE A 19 6.58 34.33 20.22
N ILE A 20 6.73 33.19 20.90
CA ILE A 20 5.87 32.80 22.05
C ILE A 20 5.89 33.81 23.16
N VAL A 21 6.98 34.58 23.30
CA VAL A 21 7.16 35.61 24.35
C VAL A 21 6.51 36.94 23.94
N LEU A 22 6.12 37.12 22.69
CA LEU A 22 5.53 38.37 22.17
C LEU A 22 4.35 38.90 23.00
N PRO A 23 3.38 38.08 23.47
CA PRO A 23 2.30 38.56 24.32
C PRO A 23 2.74 39.15 25.64
N TRP A 24 3.95 38.79 26.10
CA TRP A 24 4.54 39.26 27.37
C TRP A 24 5.38 40.53 27.22
N ILE A 25 5.91 40.74 25.99
CA ILE A 25 6.76 41.90 25.67
C ILE A 25 5.92 43.17 25.43
N ASN A 26 4.61 43.00 25.15
CA ASN A 26 3.74 44.14 24.91
C ASN A 26 3.67 45.00 26.17
N HIS A 27 4.58 45.93 26.20
CA HIS A 27 4.69 46.95 27.21
C HIS A 27 3.38 47.75 27.20
N ASN A 28 2.74 47.83 28.34
CA ASN A 28 1.62 48.74 28.55
C ASN A 28 2.00 50.08 27.97
N GLN A 29 1.51 50.42 26.81
CA GLN A 29 1.38 51.84 26.51
C GLN A 29 0.40 52.33 27.56
N GLU A 30 0.93 52.87 28.62
CA GLU A 30 0.19 53.73 29.53
C GLU A 30 -0.44 54.80 28.64
N LYS A 31 -1.62 54.50 28.15
CA LYS A 31 -2.46 55.55 27.59
C LYS A 31 -2.75 56.41 28.78
N THR A 32 -2.11 57.53 28.84
CA THR A 32 -2.45 58.66 29.71
C THR A 32 -3.85 59.10 29.35
N ILE A 33 -4.82 58.34 29.81
CA ILE A 33 -6.23 58.74 29.85
C ILE A 33 -6.30 59.55 31.13
N ALA A 34 -6.66 60.84 31.00
CA ALA A 34 -6.71 61.79 32.09
C ALA A 34 -7.59 61.37 33.31
N TRP A 35 -8.24 60.24 33.22
CA TRP A 35 -9.13 59.65 34.22
C TRP A 35 -8.64 58.30 34.75
N GLY A 36 -7.43 57.87 34.41
CA GLY A 36 -6.89 56.56 34.79
C GLY A 36 -6.70 56.33 36.27
N ASP A 37 -6.52 57.42 37.02
CA ASP A 37 -6.30 57.38 38.47
C ASP A 37 -7.62 57.15 39.28
N ILE A 38 -8.78 57.23 38.64
CA ILE A 38 -10.08 57.12 39.30
C ILE A 38 -10.64 55.69 39.17
N VAL A 39 -10.11 54.89 38.27
CA VAL A 39 -10.59 53.50 38.04
C VAL A 39 -9.90 52.58 39.04
N PRO A 40 -10.65 51.96 39.98
CA PRO A 40 -10.05 50.99 40.90
C PRO A 40 -9.46 49.82 40.12
N VAL A 41 -8.21 49.46 40.43
CA VAL A 41 -7.51 48.33 39.82
C VAL A 41 -8.24 47.06 40.26
N ASP A 42 -9.10 46.53 39.40
CA ASP A 42 -9.81 45.29 39.66
C ASP A 42 -8.86 44.08 39.54
N PRO A 43 -8.71 43.27 40.61
CA PRO A 43 -7.86 42.08 40.59
C PRO A 43 -8.36 41.06 39.51
N LEU A 44 -9.63 41.05 39.21
CA LEU A 44 -10.21 40.19 38.16
C LEU A 44 -9.67 40.54 36.78
N SER A 45 -9.50 41.84 36.48
CA SER A 45 -8.95 42.31 35.20
C SER A 45 -7.46 41.88 35.04
N LYS A 46 -6.70 41.85 36.13
CA LYS A 46 -5.31 41.32 36.07
C LYS A 46 -5.27 39.83 35.79
N VAL A 47 -6.14 39.07 36.42
CA VAL A 47 -6.23 37.62 36.20
C VAL A 47 -6.66 37.32 34.73
N ILE A 48 -7.67 38.02 34.21
CA ILE A 48 -8.10 37.90 32.82
C ILE A 48 -6.97 38.26 31.85
N GLY A 49 -6.24 39.34 32.11
CA GLY A 49 -5.08 39.74 31.30
C GLY A 49 -3.97 38.71 31.30
N LEU A 50 -3.69 38.10 32.47
CA LEU A 50 -2.70 37.03 32.57
C LEU A 50 -3.14 35.76 31.80
N THR A 51 -4.41 35.34 31.96
CA THR A 51 -4.93 34.17 31.27
C THR A 51 -4.96 34.37 29.75
N LEU A 52 -5.29 35.55 29.25
CA LEU A 52 -5.23 35.86 27.82
C LEU A 52 -3.80 35.79 27.26
N LYS A 53 -2.80 36.31 28.01
CA LYS A 53 -1.39 36.23 27.61
C LYS A 53 -0.90 34.80 27.58
N THR A 54 -1.23 33.97 28.57
CA THR A 54 -0.86 32.55 28.61
C THR A 54 -1.52 31.79 27.49
N LEU A 55 -2.81 32.03 27.22
CA LEU A 55 -3.55 31.36 26.12
C LEU A 55 -2.94 31.73 24.76
N ALA A 56 -2.64 33.00 24.52
CA ALA A 56 -1.96 33.47 23.31
C ALA A 56 -0.60 32.80 23.11
N SER A 57 0.20 32.66 24.18
CA SER A 57 1.47 31.94 24.11
C SER A 57 1.32 30.46 23.78
N ILE A 58 0.32 29.78 24.34
CA ILE A 58 0.00 28.38 24.04
C ILE A 58 -0.39 28.22 22.58
N VAL A 59 -1.23 29.11 22.05
CA VAL A 59 -1.63 29.07 20.65
C VAL A 59 -0.43 29.25 19.72
N LEU A 60 0.44 30.23 20.01
CA LEU A 60 1.67 30.44 19.22
C LEU A 60 2.61 29.23 19.28
N ALA A 61 2.77 28.62 20.45
CA ALA A 61 3.57 27.41 20.62
C ALA A 61 3.00 26.25 19.81
N SER A 62 1.68 26.06 19.84
CA SER A 62 0.99 25.02 19.06
C SER A 62 1.16 25.20 17.56
N ILE A 63 1.11 26.45 17.08
CA ILE A 63 1.33 26.77 15.66
C ILE A 63 2.78 26.45 15.25
N VAL A 64 3.76 26.84 16.06
CA VAL A 64 5.19 26.53 15.77
C VAL A 64 5.42 25.01 15.75
N LEU A 65 4.85 24.27 16.72
CA LEU A 65 4.92 22.81 16.76
C LEU A 65 4.26 22.16 15.56
N ALA A 66 3.08 22.63 15.16
CA ALA A 66 2.37 22.12 13.99
C ALA A 66 3.14 22.37 12.69
N LEU A 67 3.73 23.56 12.54
CA LEU A 67 4.55 23.90 11.37
C LEU A 67 5.87 23.12 11.34
N ALA A 68 6.47 22.81 12.49
CA ALA A 68 7.66 21.98 12.57
C ALA A 68 7.41 20.54 12.06
N GLY A 69 6.14 20.10 11.99
CA GLY A 69 5.69 18.85 11.37
C GLY A 69 6.33 17.62 12.04
N PRO A 70 5.89 17.26 13.26
CA PRO A 70 6.37 16.03 13.87
C PRO A 70 5.89 14.83 13.05
N TYR A 71 6.81 13.92 12.68
CA TYR A 71 6.47 12.68 12.00
C TYR A 71 7.24 11.51 12.58
N GLU A 72 6.64 10.34 12.54
CA GLU A 72 7.36 9.09 12.79
C GLU A 72 8.06 8.69 11.49
N PRO A 73 9.40 8.55 11.49
CA PRO A 73 10.09 8.04 10.31
C PRO A 73 9.60 6.62 10.04
N GLU A 74 9.29 6.34 8.78
CA GLU A 74 9.08 4.96 8.36
C GLU A 74 10.28 4.13 8.81
N LYS A 75 10.08 3.27 9.78
CA LYS A 75 11.08 2.26 10.14
C LYS A 75 11.22 1.36 8.92
N LYS A 76 12.22 1.63 8.09
CA LYS A 76 12.74 0.61 7.19
C LYS A 76 13.19 -0.53 8.08
N VAL A 77 12.29 -1.48 8.29
CA VAL A 77 12.68 -2.75 8.90
C VAL A 77 13.66 -3.36 7.90
N GLU A 78 14.95 -3.21 8.16
CA GLU A 78 15.96 -4.01 7.49
C GLU A 78 15.59 -5.44 7.81
N ARG A 79 14.93 -6.08 6.86
CA ARG A 79 14.57 -7.47 6.97
C ARG A 79 15.85 -8.26 6.78
N VAL A 80 16.44 -8.63 7.90
CA VAL A 80 17.49 -9.63 7.96
C VAL A 80 16.84 -10.97 7.63
N GLY A 81 16.63 -11.21 6.34
CA GLY A 81 16.08 -12.44 5.79
C GLY A 81 16.59 -12.56 4.37
N GLU A 82 17.08 -13.74 4.03
CA GLU A 82 17.53 -14.07 2.68
C GLU A 82 16.32 -14.06 1.74
N GLY A 83 15.98 -12.90 1.18
CA GLY A 83 14.95 -12.73 0.17
C GLY A 83 13.50 -12.84 0.68
N ALA A 84 12.55 -12.60 -0.22
CA ALA A 84 11.12 -12.75 0.03
C ALA A 84 10.64 -14.15 -0.37
N GLU A 85 9.57 -14.62 0.28
CA GLU A 85 8.82 -15.82 -0.13
C GLU A 85 7.63 -15.35 -0.99
N ILE A 86 7.65 -15.67 -2.28
CA ILE A 86 6.68 -15.17 -3.25
C ILE A 86 5.93 -16.34 -3.89
N VAL A 87 4.63 -16.40 -3.70
CA VAL A 87 3.77 -17.33 -4.44
C VAL A 87 3.20 -16.61 -5.65
N LEU A 88 3.57 -17.10 -6.84
CA LEU A 88 3.03 -16.65 -8.12
C LEU A 88 1.68 -17.35 -8.35
N LEU A 89 0.62 -16.58 -8.39
CA LEU A 89 -0.75 -17.04 -8.58
C LEU A 89 -1.21 -16.60 -9.97
N LEU A 90 -1.19 -17.52 -10.94
CA LEU A 90 -1.48 -17.22 -12.33
C LEU A 90 -2.87 -17.74 -12.74
N ASP A 91 -3.65 -16.82 -13.27
CA ASP A 91 -4.94 -17.12 -13.88
C ASP A 91 -4.76 -17.82 -15.23
N ARG A 92 -5.46 -18.94 -15.38
CA ARG A 92 -5.56 -19.68 -16.63
C ARG A 92 -7.00 -19.74 -17.16
N SER A 93 -7.81 -18.77 -16.81
CA SER A 93 -9.14 -18.62 -17.37
C SER A 93 -9.08 -18.27 -18.86
N ARG A 94 -10.20 -18.51 -19.56
CA ARG A 94 -10.29 -18.29 -21.00
C ARG A 94 -10.10 -16.81 -21.38
N SER A 95 -10.51 -15.91 -20.54
CA SER A 95 -10.36 -14.45 -20.73
C SER A 95 -8.88 -14.02 -20.81
N MET A 96 -7.96 -14.78 -20.21
CA MET A 96 -6.51 -14.53 -20.32
C MET A 96 -5.95 -14.86 -21.73
N ASP A 97 -6.74 -15.50 -22.62
CA ASP A 97 -6.36 -15.72 -24.01
C ASP A 97 -6.66 -14.51 -24.90
N ASP A 98 -7.47 -13.57 -24.43
CA ASP A 98 -7.80 -12.34 -25.16
C ASP A 98 -6.57 -11.43 -25.33
N ALA A 99 -6.66 -10.55 -26.34
CA ALA A 99 -5.59 -9.58 -26.61
C ALA A 99 -5.38 -8.62 -25.43
N PHE A 100 -4.13 -8.43 -25.07
CA PHE A 100 -3.74 -7.46 -24.03
C PHE A 100 -3.91 -6.02 -24.50
N ALA A 101 -4.51 -5.17 -23.67
CA ALA A 101 -4.67 -3.75 -23.96
C ALA A 101 -3.36 -3.00 -23.79
N VAL A 102 -2.88 -2.39 -24.87
CA VAL A 102 -1.72 -1.50 -24.83
C VAL A 102 -2.20 -0.07 -25.00
N LYS A 103 -2.11 0.73 -23.93
CA LYS A 103 -2.57 2.14 -23.93
C LYS A 103 -1.54 3.12 -24.54
N THR A 104 -0.31 2.70 -24.78
CA THR A 104 0.76 3.60 -25.22
C THR A 104 1.39 3.11 -26.53
N GLN A 105 1.54 4.02 -27.51
CA GLN A 105 2.10 3.74 -28.82
C GLN A 105 3.53 3.16 -28.77
N ALA A 106 4.33 3.56 -27.77
CA ALA A 106 5.67 3.00 -27.53
C ALA A 106 5.64 1.53 -27.07
N ALA A 107 4.61 1.12 -26.32
CA ALA A 107 4.43 -0.25 -25.88
C ALA A 107 3.84 -1.15 -27.00
N LEU A 108 3.13 -0.60 -27.98
CA LEU A 108 2.68 -1.29 -29.19
C LEU A 108 3.83 -1.84 -30.04
N VAL A 109 4.98 -1.17 -30.00
CA VAL A 109 6.20 -1.57 -30.75
C VAL A 109 6.92 -2.72 -30.03
N SER A 110 6.84 -2.79 -28.71
CA SER A 110 7.55 -3.80 -27.91
C SER A 110 6.71 -5.06 -27.63
N VAL A 111 5.39 -4.91 -27.56
CA VAL A 111 4.42 -6.01 -27.42
C VAL A 111 3.68 -6.09 -28.73
N GLY A 112 3.94 -7.08 -29.56
CA GLY A 112 3.27 -7.22 -30.85
C GLY A 112 1.75 -7.08 -30.68
N ASN A 113 1.09 -6.39 -31.60
CA ASN A 113 -0.32 -5.94 -31.57
C ASN A 113 -1.35 -7.08 -31.43
N LYS A 114 -0.94 -8.32 -31.10
CA LYS A 114 -1.76 -9.54 -31.00
C LYS A 114 -1.37 -10.46 -29.84
N ASP A 115 -0.56 -10.00 -28.89
CA ASP A 115 -0.16 -10.86 -27.78
C ASP A 115 -1.31 -11.01 -26.77
N SER A 116 -1.61 -12.27 -26.42
CA SER A 116 -2.61 -12.56 -25.40
C SER A 116 -2.11 -12.11 -24.02
N LYS A 117 -3.05 -11.75 -23.13
CA LYS A 117 -2.74 -11.38 -21.74
C LYS A 117 -1.84 -12.43 -21.08
N ARG A 118 -2.08 -13.71 -21.33
CA ARG A 118 -1.26 -14.81 -20.81
C ARG A 118 0.18 -14.77 -21.30
N ARG A 119 0.43 -14.44 -22.57
CA ARG A 119 1.79 -14.32 -23.10
C ARG A 119 2.53 -13.14 -22.50
N VAL A 120 1.84 -12.02 -22.36
CA VAL A 120 2.37 -10.83 -21.71
C VAL A 120 2.66 -11.11 -20.23
N ALA A 121 1.75 -11.75 -19.50
CA ALA A 121 1.95 -12.17 -18.12
C ALA A 121 3.19 -13.06 -17.95
N LYS A 122 3.38 -14.04 -18.86
CA LYS A 122 4.59 -14.88 -18.89
C LYS A 122 5.85 -14.05 -19.01
N SER A 123 5.88 -13.07 -19.92
CA SER A 123 7.05 -12.22 -20.14
C SER A 123 7.41 -11.44 -18.88
N TYR A 124 6.41 -10.79 -18.24
CA TYR A 124 6.60 -10.03 -17.00
C TYR A 124 7.04 -10.91 -15.84
N LEU A 125 6.41 -12.07 -15.65
CA LEU A 125 6.80 -13.00 -14.58
C LEU A 125 8.20 -13.55 -14.79
N THR A 126 8.58 -13.85 -16.03
CA THR A 126 9.93 -14.32 -16.37
C THR A 126 10.98 -13.27 -16.01
N GLU A 127 10.74 -12.03 -16.38
CA GLU A 127 11.65 -10.91 -16.06
C GLU A 127 11.69 -10.63 -14.55
N PHE A 128 10.54 -10.67 -13.88
CA PHE A 128 10.42 -10.49 -12.44
C PHE A 128 11.23 -11.52 -11.66
N VAL A 129 11.11 -12.80 -12.01
CA VAL A 129 11.88 -13.89 -11.36
C VAL A 129 13.39 -13.75 -11.60
N LYS A 130 13.80 -13.38 -12.82
CA LYS A 130 15.22 -13.18 -13.15
C LYS A 130 15.87 -12.05 -12.37
N LYS A 131 15.12 -10.96 -12.08
CA LYS A 131 15.63 -9.80 -11.33
C LYS A 131 15.71 -10.02 -9.81
N ARG A 132 15.24 -11.18 -9.30
CA ARG A 132 15.17 -11.48 -7.87
C ARG A 132 15.87 -12.78 -7.52
N PRO A 133 17.21 -12.80 -7.54
CA PRO A 133 18.00 -14.04 -7.35
C PRO A 133 17.82 -14.66 -5.96
N ASP A 134 17.62 -13.85 -4.93
CA ASP A 134 17.63 -14.29 -3.53
C ASP A 134 16.24 -14.68 -2.99
N ASP A 135 15.18 -14.45 -3.79
CA ASP A 135 13.80 -14.75 -3.39
C ASP A 135 13.45 -16.23 -3.65
N ARG A 136 12.56 -16.77 -2.80
CA ARG A 136 11.93 -18.09 -3.02
C ARG A 136 10.64 -17.91 -3.78
N PHE A 137 10.40 -18.77 -4.76
CA PHE A 137 9.17 -18.74 -5.55
C PHE A 137 8.41 -20.04 -5.44
N GLY A 138 7.10 -19.93 -5.22
CA GLY A 138 6.14 -20.99 -5.43
C GLY A 138 5.22 -20.65 -6.59
N PHE A 139 4.52 -21.64 -7.13
CA PHE A 139 3.63 -21.42 -8.27
C PHE A 139 2.29 -22.13 -8.08
N VAL A 140 1.22 -21.35 -8.18
CA VAL A 140 -0.16 -21.84 -8.20
C VAL A 140 -0.83 -21.40 -9.49
N LEU A 141 -1.42 -22.33 -10.17
CA LEU A 141 -2.24 -22.09 -11.35
C LEU A 141 -3.71 -22.23 -10.98
N PHE A 142 -4.55 -21.34 -11.45
CA PHE A 142 -5.98 -21.44 -11.17
C PHE A 142 -6.86 -21.14 -12.38
N SER A 143 -8.03 -21.77 -12.37
CA SER A 143 -9.17 -21.53 -13.23
C SER A 143 -10.43 -21.88 -12.44
N SER A 144 -11.23 -22.87 -12.81
CA SER A 144 -12.31 -23.43 -11.98
C SER A 144 -11.83 -24.03 -10.65
N GLN A 145 -10.57 -24.47 -10.60
CA GLN A 145 -9.89 -25.00 -9.42
C GLN A 145 -8.45 -24.47 -9.38
N ALA A 146 -7.88 -24.39 -8.18
CA ALA A 146 -6.49 -24.02 -7.98
C ALA A 146 -5.60 -25.25 -7.79
N ILE A 147 -4.45 -25.26 -8.46
CA ILE A 147 -3.49 -26.37 -8.45
C ILE A 147 -2.12 -25.81 -8.02
N LYS A 148 -1.54 -26.37 -6.98
CA LYS A 148 -0.15 -26.10 -6.57
C LYS A 148 0.78 -26.84 -7.53
N LEU A 149 1.44 -26.11 -8.43
CA LEU A 149 2.36 -26.69 -9.43
C LEU A 149 3.79 -26.79 -8.93
N LEU A 150 4.24 -25.83 -8.15
CA LEU A 150 5.60 -25.78 -7.63
C LEU A 150 5.59 -25.27 -6.19
N PRO A 151 6.16 -26.03 -5.23
CA PRO A 151 6.34 -25.54 -3.88
C PRO A 151 7.37 -24.39 -3.83
N LEU A 152 7.41 -23.65 -2.70
CA LEU A 152 8.39 -22.60 -2.50
C LEU A 152 9.83 -23.12 -2.63
N THR A 153 10.56 -22.64 -3.63
CA THR A 153 11.90 -23.07 -3.98
C THR A 153 12.82 -21.91 -4.39
N TYR A 154 14.12 -22.09 -4.18
CA TYR A 154 15.16 -21.19 -4.72
C TYR A 154 15.57 -21.57 -6.15
N ASN A 155 15.12 -22.73 -6.65
CA ASN A 155 15.50 -23.20 -7.98
C ASN A 155 14.79 -22.38 -9.07
N LYS A 156 15.45 -21.32 -9.54
CA LYS A 156 14.93 -20.40 -10.58
C LYS A 156 14.65 -21.11 -11.89
N GLU A 157 15.44 -22.10 -12.23
CA GLU A 157 15.25 -22.85 -13.48
C GLU A 157 13.91 -23.58 -13.47
N SER A 158 13.58 -24.26 -12.37
CA SER A 158 12.28 -24.92 -12.19
C SER A 158 11.13 -23.91 -12.25
N VAL A 159 11.29 -22.74 -11.62
CA VAL A 159 10.27 -21.67 -11.66
C VAL A 159 10.04 -21.18 -13.09
N LEU A 160 11.13 -20.87 -13.81
CA LEU A 160 11.07 -20.40 -15.21
C LEU A 160 10.51 -21.46 -16.15
N ALA A 161 10.87 -22.73 -15.96
CA ALA A 161 10.29 -23.85 -16.71
C ALA A 161 8.79 -23.97 -16.47
N THR A 162 8.34 -23.82 -15.23
CA THR A 162 6.92 -23.84 -14.85
C THR A 162 6.16 -22.67 -15.51
N ILE A 163 6.69 -21.45 -15.46
CA ILE A 163 6.11 -20.29 -16.14
C ILE A 163 6.02 -20.54 -17.65
N ASN A 164 7.06 -21.11 -18.27
CA ASN A 164 7.09 -21.41 -19.69
C ASN A 164 6.07 -22.46 -20.10
N ALA A 165 5.94 -23.54 -19.34
CA ALA A 165 5.01 -24.62 -19.60
C ALA A 165 3.54 -24.14 -19.55
N ASN A 166 3.21 -23.24 -18.61
CA ASN A 166 1.84 -22.74 -18.43
C ASN A 166 1.39 -21.70 -19.46
N ALA A 167 2.29 -21.22 -20.30
CA ALA A 167 1.93 -20.38 -21.44
C ALA A 167 1.37 -21.17 -22.63
N LEU A 168 1.46 -22.49 -22.59
CA LEU A 168 1.01 -23.38 -23.66
C LEU A 168 -0.45 -23.82 -23.44
N GLY A 169 -1.17 -24.07 -24.52
CA GLY A 169 -2.56 -24.55 -24.50
C GLY A 169 -3.60 -23.42 -24.41
N LYS A 170 -4.88 -23.82 -24.35
CA LYS A 170 -6.03 -22.89 -24.24
C LYS A 170 -6.42 -22.67 -22.79
N GLY A 171 -6.99 -21.51 -22.50
CA GLY A 171 -7.60 -21.19 -21.21
C GLY A 171 -8.79 -22.12 -20.89
N LEU A 172 -9.00 -22.36 -19.61
CA LEU A 172 -10.13 -23.14 -19.10
C LEU A 172 -11.35 -22.23 -18.87
N LYS A 173 -12.54 -22.84 -18.87
CA LYS A 173 -13.77 -22.14 -18.47
C LYS A 173 -13.70 -21.89 -16.97
N ASP A 174 -14.36 -20.84 -16.53
CA ASP A 174 -14.57 -20.45 -15.14
C ASP A 174 -13.30 -20.01 -14.39
N THR A 175 -13.50 -19.16 -13.41
CA THR A 175 -12.44 -18.61 -12.55
C THR A 175 -12.86 -18.74 -11.10
N ASN A 176 -12.07 -19.43 -10.27
CA ASN A 176 -12.28 -19.53 -8.83
C ASN A 176 -11.11 -18.89 -8.08
N MET A 177 -11.20 -17.57 -7.89
CA MET A 177 -10.19 -16.79 -7.22
C MET A 177 -10.12 -17.09 -5.73
N SER A 178 -11.27 -17.43 -5.10
CA SER A 178 -11.32 -17.76 -3.67
C SER A 178 -10.46 -18.98 -3.35
N ASP A 179 -10.63 -20.07 -4.11
CA ASP A 179 -9.84 -21.30 -3.95
C ASP A 179 -8.36 -21.03 -4.23
N ALA A 180 -8.07 -20.20 -5.22
CA ALA A 180 -6.72 -19.82 -5.59
C ALA A 180 -5.98 -19.08 -4.45
N LEU A 181 -6.63 -18.09 -3.83
CA LEU A 181 -6.06 -17.32 -2.73
C LEU A 181 -5.86 -18.18 -1.47
N ILE A 182 -6.80 -19.08 -1.18
CA ILE A 182 -6.66 -20.03 -0.07
C ILE A 182 -5.50 -20.98 -0.33
N LYS A 183 -5.42 -21.57 -1.52
CA LYS A 183 -4.32 -22.46 -1.92
C LYS A 183 -2.95 -21.79 -1.88
N ALA A 184 -2.88 -20.52 -2.28
CA ALA A 184 -1.66 -19.74 -2.18
C ALA A 184 -1.23 -19.54 -0.72
N ALA A 185 -2.18 -19.25 0.19
CA ALA A 185 -1.91 -19.11 1.61
C ALA A 185 -1.42 -20.43 2.24
N GLU A 186 -2.04 -21.56 1.91
CA GLU A 186 -1.64 -22.89 2.38
C GLU A 186 -0.18 -23.25 2.02
N MET A 187 0.39 -22.65 0.98
CA MET A 187 1.80 -22.90 0.64
C MET A 187 2.79 -22.36 1.68
N PHE A 188 2.34 -21.46 2.55
CA PHE A 188 3.15 -20.89 3.61
C PHE A 188 2.93 -21.56 4.97
N GLU A 189 1.91 -22.44 5.13
CA GLU A 189 1.55 -23.04 6.43
C GLU A 189 2.67 -23.87 7.03
N GLU A 190 3.37 -24.65 6.20
CA GLU A 190 4.43 -25.56 6.62
C GLU A 190 5.81 -24.89 6.64
N GLN A 191 5.88 -23.60 6.32
CA GLN A 191 7.15 -22.90 6.19
C GLN A 191 7.45 -22.07 7.44
N THR A 192 8.67 -22.23 7.96
CA THR A 192 9.18 -21.30 8.99
C THR A 192 9.24 -19.90 8.42
N TYR A 193 8.71 -18.92 9.14
CA TYR A 193 8.72 -17.52 8.70
C TYR A 193 10.16 -17.01 8.58
N ARG A 194 10.58 -16.65 7.38
CA ARG A 194 11.95 -16.18 7.07
C ARG A 194 12.02 -14.76 6.55
N GLY A 195 10.90 -14.12 6.26
CA GLY A 195 10.89 -12.78 5.69
C GLY A 195 9.54 -12.35 5.15
N SER A 196 9.54 -11.48 4.14
CA SER A 196 8.29 -11.04 3.49
C SER A 196 7.61 -12.19 2.79
N ARG A 197 6.33 -12.37 3.07
CA ARG A 197 5.46 -13.33 2.38
C ARG A 197 4.52 -12.58 1.46
N ILE A 198 4.62 -12.87 0.18
CA ILE A 198 3.90 -12.16 -0.88
C ILE A 198 3.16 -13.14 -1.75
N VAL A 199 1.88 -12.89 -1.99
CA VAL A 199 1.11 -13.54 -3.05
C VAL A 199 1.00 -12.56 -4.21
N LEU A 200 1.61 -12.91 -5.35
CA LEU A 200 1.54 -12.12 -6.57
C LEU A 200 0.47 -12.72 -7.48
N LEU A 201 -0.70 -12.11 -7.45
CA LEU A 201 -1.84 -12.48 -8.30
C LEU A 201 -1.68 -11.87 -9.69
N VAL A 202 -1.82 -12.68 -10.73
CA VAL A 202 -1.83 -12.25 -12.13
C VAL A 202 -3.12 -12.75 -12.77
N SER A 203 -4.08 -11.85 -12.96
CA SER A 203 -5.42 -12.16 -13.47
C SER A 203 -6.04 -10.91 -14.11
N ASP A 204 -7.02 -11.12 -14.98
CA ASP A 204 -7.88 -10.06 -15.52
C ASP A 204 -9.18 -9.88 -14.71
N GLY A 205 -9.29 -10.53 -13.55
CA GLY A 205 -10.45 -10.48 -12.68
C GLY A 205 -11.49 -11.55 -12.99
N GLY A 206 -12.75 -11.20 -12.86
CA GLY A 206 -13.86 -12.06 -13.35
C GLY A 206 -14.56 -12.90 -12.30
N GLN A 207 -14.31 -12.72 -10.99
CA GLN A 207 -15.11 -13.38 -9.96
C GLN A 207 -15.39 -12.44 -8.79
N LEU A 208 -16.67 -12.36 -8.41
CA LEU A 208 -17.10 -11.80 -7.14
C LEU A 208 -16.82 -12.80 -6.01
N LEU A 209 -16.08 -12.35 -5.01
CA LEU A 209 -15.86 -13.13 -3.79
C LEU A 209 -17.10 -13.03 -2.90
N THR A 210 -17.55 -14.16 -2.36
CA THR A 210 -18.58 -14.17 -1.32
C THR A 210 -18.04 -13.58 -0.03
N ASP A 211 -18.92 -12.99 0.81
CA ASP A 211 -18.50 -12.37 2.06
C ASP A 211 -17.82 -13.35 3.02
N ASP A 212 -18.26 -14.60 3.01
CA ASP A 212 -17.62 -15.66 3.81
C ASP A 212 -16.20 -15.97 3.30
N ALA A 213 -16.00 -16.04 1.98
CA ALA A 213 -14.70 -16.23 1.38
C ALA A 213 -13.77 -15.03 1.67
N LYS A 214 -14.28 -13.80 1.57
CA LYS A 214 -13.53 -12.58 1.94
C LYS A 214 -13.05 -12.64 3.39
N LYS A 215 -13.94 -13.00 4.34
CA LYS A 215 -13.59 -13.14 5.76
C LYS A 215 -12.53 -14.22 5.99
N GLN A 216 -12.70 -15.37 5.36
CA GLN A 216 -11.76 -16.48 5.47
C GLN A 216 -10.37 -16.10 4.96
N ILE A 217 -10.29 -15.54 3.75
CA ILE A 217 -9.04 -15.08 3.14
C ILE A 217 -8.39 -14.02 4.02
N LYS A 218 -9.12 -12.99 4.44
CA LYS A 218 -8.61 -11.91 5.30
C LYS A 218 -8.03 -12.45 6.61
N THR A 219 -8.70 -13.42 7.23
CA THR A 219 -8.24 -14.05 8.48
C THR A 219 -6.96 -14.86 8.26
N LEU A 220 -6.91 -15.66 7.20
CA LEU A 220 -5.75 -16.46 6.81
C LEU A 220 -4.52 -15.59 6.50
N TYR A 221 -4.71 -14.58 5.67
CA TYR A 221 -3.65 -13.67 5.26
C TYR A 221 -3.09 -12.87 6.43
N LYS A 222 -3.97 -12.39 7.31
CA LYS A 222 -3.56 -11.71 8.55
C LYS A 222 -2.79 -12.65 9.50
N LYS A 223 -3.26 -13.89 9.68
CA LYS A 223 -2.62 -14.89 10.54
C LYS A 223 -1.20 -15.22 10.07
N MET A 224 -0.99 -15.29 8.76
CA MET A 224 0.29 -15.68 8.16
C MET A 224 1.17 -14.49 7.75
N ASN A 225 0.72 -13.26 8.00
CA ASN A 225 1.38 -12.02 7.60
C ASN A 225 1.66 -11.98 6.09
N LEU A 226 0.65 -12.32 5.28
CA LEU A 226 0.72 -12.33 3.82
C LEU A 226 0.30 -10.98 3.24
N THR A 227 0.99 -10.55 2.19
CA THR A 227 0.63 -9.39 1.38
C THR A 227 0.20 -9.85 0.00
N ILE A 228 -0.92 -9.33 -0.50
CA ILE A 228 -1.36 -9.56 -1.89
C ILE A 228 -0.90 -8.38 -2.74
N ASN A 229 -0.25 -8.69 -3.86
CA ASN A 229 -0.01 -7.75 -4.93
C ASN A 229 -0.71 -8.28 -6.18
N TRP A 230 -1.50 -7.46 -6.84
CA TRP A 230 -2.24 -7.85 -8.03
C TRP A 230 -1.73 -7.14 -9.28
N ILE A 231 -1.30 -7.94 -10.27
CA ILE A 231 -1.02 -7.48 -11.62
C ILE A 231 -2.29 -7.68 -12.42
N TYR A 232 -3.04 -6.61 -12.63
CA TYR A 232 -4.27 -6.61 -13.40
C TYR A 232 -3.96 -6.61 -14.91
N MET A 233 -4.48 -7.62 -15.62
CA MET A 233 -4.29 -7.80 -17.06
C MET A 233 -5.48 -7.26 -17.83
N SER A 234 -5.42 -6.01 -18.26
CA SER A 234 -6.50 -5.34 -19.00
C SER A 234 -6.68 -5.88 -20.42
N ALA A 235 -7.92 -5.97 -20.88
CA ALA A 235 -8.26 -6.22 -22.30
C ALA A 235 -8.38 -4.92 -23.09
N THR A 236 -8.24 -5.00 -24.42
CA THR A 236 -8.35 -3.84 -25.33
C THR A 236 -9.73 -3.16 -25.24
N HIS A 237 -10.76 -3.94 -24.93
CA HIS A 237 -12.14 -3.47 -24.74
C HIS A 237 -12.68 -3.73 -23.33
N GLY A 238 -11.78 -4.00 -22.37
CA GLY A 238 -12.15 -4.27 -20.98
C GLY A 238 -12.37 -3.00 -20.18
N VAL A 239 -13.18 -3.11 -19.12
CA VAL A 239 -13.41 -2.04 -18.15
C VAL A 239 -12.12 -1.77 -17.38
N THR A 240 -11.76 -0.50 -17.24
CA THR A 240 -10.64 -0.09 -16.41
C THR A 240 -11.07 -0.05 -14.95
N LEU A 241 -10.21 -0.54 -14.04
CA LEU A 241 -10.43 -0.41 -12.60
C LEU A 241 -10.69 1.06 -12.24
N GLY A 242 -11.85 1.34 -11.64
CA GLY A 242 -12.23 2.68 -11.20
C GLY A 242 -13.05 3.52 -12.20
N GLU A 243 -13.30 3.07 -13.43
CA GLU A 243 -14.27 3.69 -14.32
C GLU A 243 -15.65 3.04 -14.11
N GLY A 244 -16.62 3.84 -13.63
CA GLY A 244 -18.00 3.38 -13.41
C GLY A 244 -18.69 3.03 -14.72
N GLY A 245 -18.76 1.74 -15.04
CA GLY A 245 -19.55 1.15 -16.10
C GLY A 245 -20.50 0.08 -15.54
N GLU A 246 -21.38 -0.49 -16.38
CA GLU A 246 -22.28 -1.56 -15.95
C GLU A 246 -21.55 -2.76 -15.32
N ASP A 247 -20.26 -2.96 -15.62
CA ASP A 247 -19.40 -4.00 -15.05
C ASP A 247 -18.59 -3.54 -13.83
N SER A 248 -18.77 -2.27 -13.36
CA SER A 248 -18.03 -1.75 -12.19
C SER A 248 -18.33 -2.50 -10.89
N TYR A 249 -19.51 -3.16 -10.80
CA TYR A 249 -19.89 -4.01 -9.68
C TYR A 249 -18.97 -5.22 -9.48
N LEU A 250 -18.22 -5.62 -10.51
CA LEU A 250 -17.24 -6.71 -10.43
C LEU A 250 -15.99 -6.34 -9.60
N TRP A 251 -15.83 -5.04 -9.30
CA TRP A 251 -14.61 -4.49 -8.70
C TRP A 251 -14.88 -3.68 -7.42
N GLN A 252 -16.14 -3.57 -7.02
CA GLN A 252 -16.49 -2.89 -5.77
C GLN A 252 -16.24 -3.87 -4.61
N ASP A 253 -15.16 -3.61 -3.88
CA ASP A 253 -14.70 -4.05 -2.53
C ASP A 253 -13.25 -4.54 -2.46
#